data_6ce601f13f22f270adb69526535f9c14
#
_entry.id   6ce601f13f22f270adb69526535f9c14
#
_cell.length_a   1.000
_cell.length_b   1.000
_cell.length_c   1.000
_cell.angle_alpha   90.00
_cell.angle_beta   90.00
_cell.angle_gamma   90.00
#
_symmetry.space_group_name_H-M   'P 1'
#
loop_
_entity.id
_entity.type
_entity.pdbx_description
1 polymer ?
#
loop_
_entity_poly.entity_id
_entity_poly.type
_entity_poly.pdbx_seq_one_letter_code
_entity_poly.pdbx_strand_id
1 'polypeptide(L)'
;WSIAVHQAKVVDTLILSRLLRYDIDGGHSLHEWGTRLGHPKLEFSAFDTYTPEMLVYCRNDADLTEKLYRFLIARLQPMGTKPIEVEHKIAFICREMHSNGFSFDIENATKLLQEITTEINTLDVEIQKAFPPKSVPIREVSPSLTKHGTINRKDFRWYDGTDYTIFQVDCPFVLFKYEPFNPGSTRQIIDRIHKYWSPIDKTDGHIEAERNRDKVKLERARIYGWKISENNLATLSESAPPAARQLVRRILLSTRQRTLADWIHLSLEDGKIHGNFNGIGTWTHRMSHTEPNMGNVSANKSIKYTSEELNALATSLGGRMRGLFKASPGMVLVGTDAEGIQLRIFAHLIDDPTFAQSLIHGKKEDG
;
A
#
# COMPACT_ATOMS: atom_id res chain seq x y z
N TRP A 1 10.38 -4.91 34.06
CA TRP A 1 9.84 -3.63 33.51
C TRP A 1 8.31 -3.54 33.58
N SER A 2 7.53 -4.66 33.52
CA SER A 2 6.07 -4.62 33.48
C SER A 2 5.38 -4.13 34.76
N ILE A 3 5.99 -4.32 35.94
CA ILE A 3 5.33 -4.02 37.22
C ILE A 3 5.33 -2.52 37.57
N ALA A 4 6.34 -1.78 37.16
CA ALA A 4 6.43 -0.35 37.46
C ALA A 4 5.55 0.53 36.56
N VAL A 5 5.23 0.07 35.36
CA VAL A 5 4.45 0.83 34.38
C VAL A 5 2.93 0.82 34.67
N HIS A 6 2.41 -0.22 35.32
CA HIS A 6 0.98 -0.29 35.66
C HIS A 6 0.50 0.74 36.69
N GLN A 7 1.41 1.31 37.46
CA GLN A 7 1.09 2.34 38.50
C GLN A 7 1.50 3.74 38.08
N ALA A 8 2.29 3.91 37.02
CA ALA A 8 2.75 5.19 36.55
C ALA A 8 1.76 5.83 35.58
N LYS A 9 1.60 7.13 35.65
CA LYS A 9 0.91 7.90 34.61
C LYS A 9 1.80 7.97 33.37
N VAL A 10 1.47 7.19 32.33
CA VAL A 10 2.22 7.19 31.08
C VAL A 10 1.70 8.30 30.19
N VAL A 11 2.60 9.12 29.65
CA VAL A 11 2.32 10.13 28.63
C VAL A 11 3.29 9.92 27.47
N ASP A 12 2.76 9.65 26.29
CA ASP A 12 3.53 9.42 25.09
C ASP A 12 3.71 10.73 24.29
N THR A 13 4.97 11.16 24.15
CA THR A 13 5.31 12.40 23.42
C THR A 13 5.03 12.30 21.94
N LEU A 14 4.99 11.08 21.34
CA LEU A 14 4.60 10.90 19.94
C LEU A 14 3.12 11.22 19.75
N ILE A 15 2.26 10.77 20.67
CA ILE A 15 0.82 11.10 20.67
C ILE A 15 0.63 12.60 20.80
N LEU A 16 1.32 13.23 21.78
CA LEU A 16 1.25 14.68 21.96
C LEU A 16 1.71 15.44 20.70
N SER A 17 2.79 15.00 20.09
CA SER A 17 3.34 15.61 18.88
C SER A 17 2.36 15.54 17.70
N ARG A 18 1.75 14.37 17.46
CA ARG A 18 0.75 14.16 16.42
C ARG A 18 -0.55 14.93 16.68
N LEU A 19 -0.97 15.00 17.95
CA LEU A 19 -2.15 15.76 18.36
C LEU A 19 -1.94 17.27 18.15
N LEU A 20 -0.74 17.77 18.38
CA LEU A 20 -0.42 19.18 18.15
C LEU A 20 -0.43 19.51 16.64
N ARG A 21 0.23 18.69 15.83
CA ARG A 21 0.31 18.86 14.39
C ARG A 21 0.83 17.59 13.73
N TYR A 22 -0.03 16.91 12.97
CA TYR A 22 0.30 15.64 12.32
C TYR A 22 1.28 15.80 11.14
N ASP A 23 1.12 16.87 10.36
CA ASP A 23 1.85 17.13 9.10
C ASP A 23 3.13 17.97 9.30
N ILE A 24 3.83 17.76 10.43
CA ILE A 24 5.06 18.49 10.72
C ILE A 24 6.20 18.06 9.78
N ASP A 25 6.88 19.03 9.18
CA ASP A 25 8.01 18.78 8.29
C ASP A 25 9.12 17.97 9.00
N GLY A 26 9.66 16.93 8.34
CA GLY A 26 10.66 16.03 8.90
C GLY A 26 10.10 14.95 9.86
N GLY A 27 8.81 15.03 10.22
CA GLY A 27 8.13 14.01 11.03
C GLY A 27 8.31 14.16 12.53
N HIS A 28 7.95 13.11 13.30
CA HIS A 28 7.77 13.12 14.74
C HIS A 28 8.86 12.38 15.52
N SER A 29 9.95 11.95 14.86
CA SER A 29 11.02 11.22 15.54
C SER A 29 11.69 12.09 16.62
N LEU A 30 12.25 11.45 17.64
CA LEU A 30 13.00 12.15 18.69
C LEU A 30 14.22 12.87 18.10
N HIS A 31 14.83 12.32 17.06
CA HIS A 31 15.92 12.97 16.32
C HIS A 31 15.49 14.32 15.72
N GLU A 32 14.37 14.33 15.00
CA GLU A 32 13.83 15.54 14.38
C GLU A 32 13.42 16.58 15.42
N TRP A 33 12.81 16.14 16.53
CA TRP A 33 12.49 17.03 17.63
C TRP A 33 13.73 17.57 18.33
N GLY A 34 14.78 16.75 18.45
CA GLY A 34 16.08 17.19 18.98
C GLY A 34 16.65 18.34 18.17
N THR A 35 16.63 18.24 16.85
CA THR A 35 17.06 19.32 15.95
C THR A 35 16.23 20.59 16.14
N ARG A 36 14.89 20.48 16.19
CA ARG A 36 13.99 21.63 16.39
C ARG A 36 14.15 22.31 17.76
N LEU A 37 14.46 21.55 18.80
CA LEU A 37 14.62 22.06 20.17
C LEU A 37 16.04 22.50 20.48
N GLY A 38 16.99 22.40 19.54
CA GLY A 38 18.40 22.70 19.79
C GLY A 38 19.03 21.77 20.83
N HIS A 39 18.61 20.50 20.87
CA HIS A 39 19.13 19.43 21.72
C HIS A 39 19.28 18.17 20.87
N PRO A 40 20.35 18.08 20.06
CA PRO A 40 20.47 16.99 19.09
C PRO A 40 20.55 15.64 19.78
N LYS A 41 19.90 14.65 19.20
CA LYS A 41 20.02 13.26 19.61
C LYS A 41 21.44 12.76 19.31
N LEU A 42 22.05 12.05 20.25
CA LEU A 42 23.34 11.41 20.02
C LEU A 42 23.20 10.19 19.11
N GLU A 43 24.23 9.89 18.34
CA GLU A 43 24.30 8.66 17.57
C GLU A 43 24.90 7.54 18.41
N PHE A 44 24.22 6.40 18.47
CA PHE A 44 24.67 5.19 19.13
C PHE A 44 24.03 3.96 18.47
N SER A 45 24.81 2.90 18.28
CA SER A 45 24.34 1.69 17.57
C SER A 45 24.70 0.37 18.27
N ALA A 46 25.60 0.38 19.27
CA ALA A 46 26.10 -0.83 19.91
C ALA A 46 25.27 -1.19 21.15
N PHE A 47 24.06 -1.73 20.97
CA PHE A 47 23.12 -2.06 22.06
C PHE A 47 23.29 -3.46 22.66
N ASP A 48 24.22 -4.27 22.15
CA ASP A 48 24.37 -5.68 22.55
C ASP A 48 24.93 -5.84 23.98
N THR A 49 25.79 -4.90 24.41
CA THR A 49 26.37 -4.91 25.74
C THR A 49 26.36 -3.50 26.34
N TYR A 50 26.23 -3.45 27.65
CA TYR A 50 26.29 -2.16 28.39
C TYR A 50 27.67 -1.52 28.25
N THR A 51 27.69 -0.23 27.90
CA THR A 51 28.88 0.64 27.90
C THR A 51 28.57 2.00 28.58
N PRO A 52 29.59 2.72 29.09
CA PRO A 52 29.40 4.08 29.60
C PRO A 52 28.79 5.04 28.59
N GLU A 53 29.16 4.88 27.32
CA GLU A 53 28.63 5.67 26.17
C GLU A 53 27.13 5.41 25.97
N MET A 54 26.69 4.15 26.14
CA MET A 54 25.27 3.80 26.13
C MET A 54 24.49 4.54 27.22
N LEU A 55 25.07 4.69 28.41
CA LEU A 55 24.45 5.45 29.50
C LEU A 55 24.33 6.94 29.16
N VAL A 56 25.36 7.52 28.53
CA VAL A 56 25.35 8.92 28.10
C VAL A 56 24.26 9.14 27.05
N TYR A 57 24.16 8.20 26.06
CA TYR A 57 23.12 8.20 25.04
C TYR A 57 21.71 8.14 25.69
N CYS A 58 21.48 7.19 26.58
CA CYS A 58 20.20 7.03 27.27
C CYS A 58 19.78 8.26 28.08
N ARG A 59 20.74 8.89 28.76
CA ARG A 59 20.50 10.14 29.52
C ARG A 59 20.11 11.29 28.56
N ASN A 60 20.85 11.46 27.49
CA ASN A 60 20.52 12.48 26.47
C ASN A 60 19.11 12.29 25.88
N ASP A 61 18.71 11.06 25.59
CA ASP A 61 17.36 10.76 25.08
C ASP A 61 16.29 11.03 26.15
N ALA A 62 16.55 10.76 27.41
CA ALA A 62 15.64 11.08 28.51
C ALA A 62 15.48 12.59 28.70
N ASP A 63 16.57 13.34 28.74
CA ASP A 63 16.59 14.81 28.91
C ASP A 63 15.87 15.48 27.70
N LEU A 64 16.14 15.00 26.50
CA LEU A 64 15.45 15.47 25.30
C LEU A 64 13.95 15.16 25.34
N THR A 65 13.55 13.96 25.79
CA THR A 65 12.15 13.57 25.92
C THR A 65 11.43 14.43 26.97
N GLU A 66 12.06 14.75 28.07
CA GLU A 66 11.50 15.67 29.08
C GLU A 66 11.32 17.09 28.50
N LYS A 67 12.33 17.60 27.80
CA LYS A 67 12.27 18.90 27.12
C LYS A 67 11.15 18.96 26.11
N LEU A 68 11.01 17.90 25.31
CA LEU A 68 9.93 17.74 24.33
C LEU A 68 8.57 17.70 25.01
N TYR A 69 8.41 16.91 26.07
CA TYR A 69 7.16 16.84 26.83
C TYR A 69 6.73 18.23 27.33
N ARG A 70 7.63 18.98 27.99
CA ARG A 70 7.35 20.33 28.47
C ARG A 70 6.94 21.28 27.35
N PHE A 71 7.62 21.20 26.22
CA PHE A 71 7.31 22.00 25.04
C PHE A 71 5.92 21.70 24.48
N LEU A 72 5.57 20.41 24.34
CA LEU A 72 4.30 19.97 23.77
C LEU A 72 3.11 20.28 24.68
N ILE A 73 3.24 20.01 25.99
CA ILE A 73 2.16 20.28 26.95
C ILE A 73 1.83 21.78 27.01
N ALA A 74 2.85 22.64 27.00
CA ALA A 74 2.61 24.09 27.00
C ALA A 74 1.81 24.54 25.75
N ARG A 75 2.04 23.92 24.60
CA ARG A 75 1.34 24.24 23.36
C ARG A 75 -0.04 23.62 23.23
N LEU A 76 -0.27 22.48 23.86
CA LEU A 76 -1.55 21.80 23.90
C LEU A 76 -2.49 22.35 24.97
N GLN A 77 -2.01 23.20 25.88
CA GLN A 77 -2.82 23.81 26.95
C GLN A 77 -4.15 24.41 26.47
N PRO A 78 -4.23 25.13 25.32
CA PRO A 78 -5.50 25.67 24.83
C PRO A 78 -6.54 24.61 24.43
N MET A 79 -6.11 23.39 24.13
CA MET A 79 -7.01 22.25 23.83
C MET A 79 -7.64 21.63 25.08
N GLY A 80 -7.09 21.92 26.26
CA GLY A 80 -7.45 21.23 27.51
C GLY A 80 -6.85 19.81 27.60
N THR A 81 -7.16 19.11 28.68
CA THR A 81 -6.61 17.76 28.96
C THR A 81 -7.39 16.65 28.27
N LYS A 82 -8.64 16.86 27.95
CA LYS A 82 -9.55 15.83 27.45
C LYS A 82 -9.08 15.13 26.17
N PRO A 83 -8.64 15.86 25.12
CA PRO A 83 -8.11 15.21 23.91
C PRO A 83 -6.88 14.34 24.21
N ILE A 84 -5.99 14.83 25.08
CA ILE A 84 -4.78 14.07 25.47
C ILE A 84 -5.16 12.77 26.17
N GLU A 85 -6.12 12.81 27.10
CA GLU A 85 -6.59 11.62 27.83
C GLU A 85 -7.29 10.62 26.88
N VAL A 86 -8.09 11.10 25.94
CA VAL A 86 -8.79 10.25 24.97
C VAL A 86 -7.79 9.53 24.08
N GLU A 87 -6.82 10.25 23.49
CA GLU A 87 -5.85 9.65 22.59
C GLU A 87 -4.95 8.63 23.29
N HIS A 88 -4.56 8.87 24.54
CA HIS A 88 -3.81 7.87 25.31
C HIS A 88 -4.66 6.63 25.63
N LYS A 89 -5.94 6.79 25.95
CA LYS A 89 -6.85 5.64 26.13
C LYS A 89 -7.02 4.85 24.83
N ILE A 90 -7.16 5.54 23.69
CA ILE A 90 -7.22 4.90 22.38
C ILE A 90 -5.93 4.11 22.10
N ALA A 91 -4.76 4.64 22.43
CA ALA A 91 -3.50 3.92 22.25
C ALA A 91 -3.44 2.60 23.03
N PHE A 92 -3.95 2.58 24.28
CA PHE A 92 -4.07 1.35 25.07
C PHE A 92 -5.04 0.36 24.43
N ILE A 93 -6.21 0.82 23.97
CA ILE A 93 -7.19 -0.01 23.26
C ILE A 93 -6.56 -0.59 21.99
N CYS A 94 -5.87 0.23 21.20
CA CYS A 94 -5.17 -0.21 19.98
C CYS A 94 -4.14 -1.31 20.27
N ARG A 95 -3.42 -1.21 21.39
CA ARG A 95 -2.46 -2.23 21.85
C ARG A 95 -3.18 -3.52 22.26
N GLU A 96 -4.30 -3.44 22.97
CA GLU A 96 -5.12 -4.62 23.30
C GLU A 96 -5.66 -5.29 22.04
N MET A 97 -6.18 -4.52 21.09
CA MET A 97 -6.64 -5.03 19.79
C MET A 97 -5.52 -5.77 19.07
N HIS A 98 -4.31 -5.19 19.03
CA HIS A 98 -3.14 -5.85 18.45
C HIS A 98 -2.81 -7.16 19.19
N SER A 99 -2.72 -7.12 20.52
CA SER A 99 -2.36 -8.29 21.33
C SER A 99 -3.39 -9.42 21.22
N ASN A 100 -4.68 -9.10 21.16
CA ASN A 100 -5.75 -10.10 21.04
C ASN A 100 -5.82 -10.72 19.65
N GLY A 101 -5.56 -9.92 18.59
CA GLY A 101 -5.70 -10.34 17.22
C GLY A 101 -7.11 -10.79 16.83
N PHE A 102 -7.29 -11.17 15.58
CA PHE A 102 -8.50 -11.82 15.05
C PHE A 102 -8.20 -13.25 14.68
N SER A 103 -9.00 -14.20 15.15
CA SER A 103 -8.91 -15.58 14.69
C SER A 103 -9.15 -15.68 13.19
N PHE A 104 -8.29 -16.42 12.49
CA PHE A 104 -8.26 -16.49 11.04
C PHE A 104 -8.37 -17.94 10.56
N ASP A 105 -9.21 -18.17 9.56
CA ASP A 105 -9.46 -19.50 8.98
C ASP A 105 -8.43 -19.82 7.90
N ILE A 106 -7.25 -20.28 8.32
CA ILE A 106 -6.12 -20.59 7.43
C ILE A 106 -6.50 -21.67 6.40
N GLU A 107 -7.28 -22.68 6.79
CA GLU A 107 -7.66 -23.76 5.89
C GLU A 107 -8.51 -23.27 4.73
N ASN A 108 -9.59 -22.54 5.01
CA ASN A 108 -10.44 -21.97 3.96
C ASN A 108 -9.73 -20.84 3.19
N ALA A 109 -8.84 -20.08 3.81
CA ALA A 109 -8.00 -19.11 3.12
C ALA A 109 -7.08 -19.78 2.09
N THR A 110 -6.46 -20.91 2.45
CA THR A 110 -5.59 -21.67 1.55
C THR A 110 -6.37 -22.25 0.37
N LYS A 111 -7.57 -22.81 0.62
CA LYS A 111 -8.45 -23.29 -0.45
C LYS A 111 -8.83 -22.16 -1.41
N LEU A 112 -9.23 -20.99 -0.88
CA LEU A 112 -9.58 -19.84 -1.67
C LEU A 112 -8.37 -19.31 -2.48
N LEU A 113 -7.18 -19.32 -1.90
CA LEU A 113 -5.95 -18.95 -2.57
C LEU A 113 -5.64 -19.87 -3.75
N GLN A 114 -5.83 -21.18 -3.59
CA GLN A 114 -5.65 -22.17 -4.66
C GLN A 114 -6.65 -21.97 -5.82
N GLU A 115 -7.93 -21.72 -5.49
CA GLU A 115 -8.96 -21.42 -6.51
C GLU A 115 -8.59 -20.18 -7.33
N ILE A 116 -8.25 -19.08 -6.66
CA ILE A 116 -7.84 -17.82 -7.32
C ILE A 116 -6.59 -18.04 -8.17
N THR A 117 -5.61 -18.78 -7.66
CA THR A 117 -4.36 -19.06 -8.38
C THR A 117 -4.63 -19.88 -9.64
N THR A 118 -5.51 -20.87 -9.57
CA THR A 118 -5.90 -21.68 -10.74
C THR A 118 -6.59 -20.83 -11.80
N GLU A 119 -7.49 -19.95 -11.39
CA GLU A 119 -8.18 -19.04 -12.32
C GLU A 119 -7.20 -18.05 -12.97
N ILE A 120 -6.25 -17.47 -12.19
CA ILE A 120 -5.20 -16.60 -12.75
C ILE A 120 -4.36 -17.35 -13.78
N ASN A 121 -3.95 -18.59 -13.50
CA ASN A 121 -3.14 -19.39 -14.41
C ASN A 121 -3.91 -19.67 -15.73
N THR A 122 -5.20 -19.93 -15.66
CA THR A 122 -6.05 -20.12 -16.84
C THR A 122 -6.12 -18.85 -17.69
N LEU A 123 -6.37 -17.69 -17.04
CA LEU A 123 -6.37 -16.39 -17.71
C LEU A 123 -5.00 -16.04 -18.32
N ASP A 124 -3.92 -16.35 -17.61
CA ASP A 124 -2.56 -16.07 -18.08
C ASP A 124 -2.22 -16.88 -19.34
N VAL A 125 -2.71 -18.12 -19.49
CA VAL A 125 -2.55 -18.90 -20.73
C VAL A 125 -3.26 -18.21 -21.91
N GLU A 126 -4.47 -17.72 -21.74
CA GLU A 126 -5.21 -17.00 -22.78
C GLU A 126 -4.56 -15.67 -23.14
N ILE A 127 -4.12 -14.93 -22.11
CA ILE A 127 -3.44 -13.64 -22.27
C ILE A 127 -2.10 -13.83 -22.99
N GLN A 128 -1.31 -14.85 -22.66
CA GLN A 128 -0.04 -15.15 -23.33
C GLN A 128 -0.23 -15.53 -24.81
N LYS A 129 -1.29 -16.25 -25.14
CA LYS A 129 -1.63 -16.54 -26.56
C LYS A 129 -1.94 -15.28 -27.36
N ALA A 130 -2.66 -14.33 -26.74
CA ALA A 130 -3.01 -13.05 -27.38
C ALA A 130 -1.84 -12.07 -27.46
N PHE A 131 -0.91 -12.15 -26.51
CA PHE A 131 0.25 -11.27 -26.41
C PHE A 131 1.55 -12.10 -26.38
N PRO A 132 2.00 -12.64 -27.51
CA PRO A 132 3.21 -13.46 -27.59
C PRO A 132 4.45 -12.64 -27.17
N PRO A 133 5.56 -13.31 -26.82
CA PRO A 133 6.81 -12.65 -26.47
C PRO A 133 7.23 -11.62 -27.50
N LYS A 134 7.70 -10.46 -27.06
CA LYS A 134 8.17 -9.37 -27.93
C LYS A 134 9.68 -9.40 -28.03
N SER A 135 10.20 -9.28 -29.26
CA SER A 135 11.62 -9.05 -29.49
C SER A 135 11.99 -7.64 -29.04
N VAL A 136 12.87 -7.52 -28.05
CA VAL A 136 13.34 -6.26 -27.47
C VAL A 136 14.85 -6.13 -27.76
N PRO A 137 15.31 -5.03 -28.40
CA PRO A 137 16.74 -4.83 -28.64
C PRO A 137 17.47 -4.62 -27.31
N ILE A 138 18.59 -5.31 -27.11
CA ILE A 138 19.44 -5.20 -25.93
C ILE A 138 20.56 -4.20 -26.18
N ARG A 139 21.32 -4.42 -27.26
CA ARG A 139 22.43 -3.56 -27.66
C ARG A 139 22.81 -3.80 -29.12
N GLU A 140 23.44 -2.82 -29.71
CA GLU A 140 24.15 -2.96 -30.97
C GLU A 140 25.57 -3.52 -30.68
N VAL A 141 26.01 -4.46 -31.49
CA VAL A 141 27.33 -5.09 -31.41
C VAL A 141 28.02 -4.86 -32.72
N SER A 142 29.19 -4.20 -32.67
CA SER A 142 30.11 -4.06 -33.81
C SER A 142 31.29 -5.00 -33.59
N PRO A 143 31.35 -6.13 -34.32
CA PRO A 143 32.44 -7.06 -34.17
C PRO A 143 33.80 -6.43 -34.42
N SER A 144 34.80 -6.70 -33.57
CA SER A 144 36.16 -6.20 -33.70
C SER A 144 37.16 -7.35 -33.77
N LEU A 145 38.36 -7.10 -34.32
CA LEU A 145 39.43 -8.05 -34.34
C LEU A 145 40.35 -7.87 -33.12
N THR A 146 40.91 -8.98 -32.67
CA THR A 146 42.06 -8.99 -31.75
C THR A 146 43.33 -8.60 -32.49
N LYS A 147 44.45 -8.38 -31.76
CA LYS A 147 45.79 -8.15 -32.30
C LYS A 147 46.27 -9.29 -33.21
N HIS A 148 45.67 -10.46 -33.09
CA HIS A 148 46.03 -11.67 -33.87
C HIS A 148 45.09 -11.92 -35.05
N GLY A 149 44.24 -10.97 -35.42
CA GLY A 149 43.34 -11.08 -36.55
C GLY A 149 42.11 -11.99 -36.34
N THR A 150 41.83 -12.41 -35.11
CA THR A 150 40.66 -13.21 -34.76
C THR A 150 39.57 -12.34 -34.15
N ILE A 151 38.29 -12.76 -34.27
CA ILE A 151 37.16 -12.04 -33.65
C ILE A 151 37.38 -11.88 -32.14
N ASN A 152 37.13 -10.67 -31.65
CA ASN A 152 37.23 -10.36 -30.22
C ASN A 152 36.01 -10.93 -29.47
N ARG A 153 36.25 -12.00 -28.71
CA ARG A 153 35.19 -12.74 -28.00
C ARG A 153 34.54 -11.97 -26.83
N LYS A 154 35.10 -10.84 -26.39
CA LYS A 154 34.51 -10.06 -25.28
C LYS A 154 33.11 -9.57 -25.58
N ASP A 155 32.82 -9.29 -26.85
CA ASP A 155 31.51 -8.80 -27.27
C ASP A 155 30.46 -9.91 -27.46
N PHE A 156 30.89 -11.17 -27.38
CA PHE A 156 30.11 -12.38 -27.67
C PHE A 156 29.92 -13.30 -26.46
N ARG A 157 29.98 -12.78 -25.23
CA ARG A 157 29.80 -13.58 -24.00
C ARG A 157 28.44 -14.29 -23.89
N TRP A 158 27.47 -13.86 -24.65
CA TRP A 158 26.14 -14.42 -24.76
C TRP A 158 26.04 -15.56 -25.78
N TYR A 159 27.06 -15.72 -26.65
CA TYR A 159 27.11 -16.74 -27.70
C TYR A 159 27.74 -18.02 -27.15
N ASP A 160 26.97 -19.09 -27.17
CA ASP A 160 27.39 -20.43 -26.69
C ASP A 160 27.94 -21.34 -27.78
N GLY A 161 27.90 -20.87 -29.05
CA GLY A 161 28.52 -21.61 -30.17
C GLY A 161 30.05 -21.49 -30.22
N THR A 162 30.67 -22.40 -30.93
CA THR A 162 32.12 -22.44 -31.09
C THR A 162 32.63 -21.77 -32.37
N ASP A 163 31.74 -21.57 -33.34
CA ASP A 163 32.12 -20.98 -34.64
C ASP A 163 31.86 -19.46 -34.66
N TYR A 164 32.94 -18.71 -34.53
CA TYR A 164 32.89 -17.23 -34.56
C TYR A 164 33.08 -16.68 -35.99
N THR A 165 33.30 -17.52 -37.01
CA THR A 165 33.47 -17.07 -38.41
C THR A 165 32.20 -16.53 -39.02
N ILE A 166 31.06 -16.81 -38.43
CA ILE A 166 29.74 -16.28 -38.82
C ILE A 166 29.62 -14.77 -38.59
N PHE A 167 30.50 -14.19 -37.76
CA PHE A 167 30.47 -12.75 -37.43
C PHE A 167 31.50 -12.00 -38.31
N GLN A 168 31.01 -11.04 -39.09
CA GLN A 168 31.84 -10.20 -39.95
C GLN A 168 32.17 -8.89 -39.24
N VAL A 169 33.43 -8.44 -39.34
CA VAL A 169 33.95 -7.25 -38.61
C VAL A 169 33.25 -5.97 -38.99
N ASP A 170 32.86 -5.81 -40.24
CA ASP A 170 32.24 -4.59 -40.74
C ASP A 170 30.72 -4.70 -40.85
N CYS A 171 30.14 -5.68 -40.16
CA CYS A 171 28.69 -5.93 -40.17
C CYS A 171 28.11 -5.82 -38.75
N PRO A 172 27.78 -4.60 -38.31
CA PRO A 172 27.12 -4.41 -37.01
C PRO A 172 25.76 -5.07 -36.99
N PHE A 173 25.36 -5.64 -35.83
CA PHE A 173 24.06 -6.25 -35.63
C PHE A 173 23.47 -5.91 -34.27
N VAL A 174 22.16 -6.01 -34.15
CA VAL A 174 21.45 -5.76 -32.90
C VAL A 174 21.10 -7.07 -32.23
N LEU A 175 21.50 -7.21 -30.97
CA LEU A 175 21.07 -8.32 -30.12
C LEU A 175 19.64 -8.07 -29.63
N PHE A 176 18.80 -9.07 -29.76
CA PHE A 176 17.46 -9.07 -29.23
C PHE A 176 17.29 -10.14 -28.18
N LYS A 177 16.45 -9.85 -27.18
CA LYS A 177 15.86 -10.87 -26.30
C LYS A 177 14.37 -10.98 -26.56
N TYR A 178 13.84 -12.17 -26.42
CA TYR A 178 12.40 -12.36 -26.38
C TYR A 178 11.92 -12.13 -24.95
N GLU A 179 11.15 -11.07 -24.75
CA GLU A 179 10.59 -10.74 -23.46
C GLU A 179 9.13 -11.23 -23.40
N PRO A 180 8.82 -12.23 -22.52
CA PRO A 180 7.46 -12.69 -22.34
C PRO A 180 6.59 -11.55 -21.81
N PHE A 181 5.32 -11.53 -22.20
CA PHE A 181 4.37 -10.56 -21.69
C PHE A 181 4.10 -10.79 -20.20
N ASN A 182 4.32 -9.76 -19.37
CA ASN A 182 3.96 -9.80 -17.96
C ASN A 182 2.65 -9.02 -17.72
N PRO A 183 1.51 -9.70 -17.52
CA PRO A 183 0.22 -9.07 -17.28
C PRO A 183 0.11 -8.39 -15.91
N GLY A 184 1.12 -8.47 -15.05
CA GLY A 184 1.27 -7.68 -13.83
C GLY A 184 2.01 -6.35 -14.03
N SER A 185 2.61 -6.13 -15.19
CA SER A 185 3.37 -4.92 -15.50
C SER A 185 2.50 -3.90 -16.24
N THR A 186 2.09 -2.83 -15.55
CA THR A 186 1.33 -1.71 -16.17
C THR A 186 2.00 -1.21 -17.45
N ARG A 187 3.33 -1.07 -17.44
CA ARG A 187 4.09 -0.61 -18.61
C ARG A 187 3.95 -1.56 -19.79
N GLN A 188 4.14 -2.86 -19.57
CA GLN A 188 4.02 -3.85 -20.64
C GLN A 188 2.55 -3.96 -21.15
N ILE A 189 1.57 -3.84 -20.25
CA ILE A 189 0.16 -3.77 -20.66
C ILE A 189 -0.04 -2.61 -21.63
N ILE A 190 0.36 -1.40 -21.24
CA ILE A 190 0.22 -0.20 -22.07
C ILE A 190 0.94 -0.38 -23.42
N ASP A 191 2.18 -0.87 -23.43
CA ASP A 191 2.96 -1.12 -24.64
C ASP A 191 2.26 -2.07 -25.62
N ARG A 192 1.39 -2.96 -25.11
CA ARG A 192 0.67 -3.94 -25.94
C ARG A 192 -0.70 -3.47 -26.41
N ILE A 193 -1.38 -2.62 -25.63
CA ILE A 193 -2.75 -2.21 -25.91
C ILE A 193 -2.89 -0.75 -26.36
N HIS A 194 -1.86 0.11 -26.22
CA HIS A 194 -1.97 1.55 -26.48
C HIS A 194 -2.55 1.92 -27.84
N LYS A 195 -2.28 1.12 -28.87
CA LYS A 195 -2.83 1.34 -30.23
C LYS A 195 -4.32 1.00 -30.37
N TYR A 196 -4.91 0.36 -29.38
CA TYR A 196 -6.29 -0.09 -29.40
C TYR A 196 -7.19 0.68 -28.44
N TRP A 197 -6.65 1.58 -27.60
CA TRP A 197 -7.42 2.23 -26.57
C TRP A 197 -7.32 3.76 -26.60
N SER A 198 -8.35 4.41 -26.04
CA SER A 198 -8.40 5.86 -25.84
C SER A 198 -8.65 6.13 -24.34
N PRO A 199 -7.62 6.01 -23.48
CA PRO A 199 -7.79 6.02 -22.04
C PRO A 199 -8.27 7.37 -21.51
N ILE A 200 -9.10 7.35 -20.46
CA ILE A 200 -9.73 8.51 -19.83
C ILE A 200 -9.14 8.76 -18.45
N ASP A 201 -9.02 7.70 -17.65
CA ASP A 201 -8.58 7.79 -16.25
C ASP A 201 -7.06 7.95 -16.14
N LYS A 202 -6.62 9.10 -15.66
CA LYS A 202 -5.20 9.41 -15.41
C LYS A 202 -4.72 8.89 -14.07
N THR A 203 -3.44 8.52 -14.00
CA THR A 203 -2.77 8.27 -12.72
C THR A 203 -2.54 9.59 -11.96
N ASP A 204 -2.34 9.50 -10.65
CA ASP A 204 -2.06 10.68 -9.82
C ASP A 204 -0.77 11.38 -10.25
N GLY A 205 0.25 10.62 -10.68
CA GLY A 205 1.48 11.17 -11.25
C GLY A 205 1.27 11.93 -12.58
N HIS A 206 0.31 11.52 -13.41
CA HIS A 206 -0.07 12.26 -14.60
C HIS A 206 -0.72 13.60 -14.24
N ILE A 207 -1.69 13.58 -13.33
CA ILE A 207 -2.40 14.77 -12.83
C ILE A 207 -1.41 15.75 -12.17
N GLU A 208 -0.48 15.23 -11.38
CA GLU A 208 0.55 16.03 -10.73
C GLU A 208 1.49 16.67 -11.75
N ALA A 209 1.92 15.92 -12.78
CA ALA A 209 2.76 16.46 -13.85
C ALA A 209 2.05 17.57 -14.63
N GLU A 210 0.74 17.45 -14.87
CA GLU A 210 -0.07 18.52 -15.48
C GLU A 210 -0.13 19.75 -14.58
N ARG A 211 -0.44 19.57 -13.30
CA ARG A 211 -0.54 20.66 -12.32
C ARG A 211 0.78 21.44 -12.19
N ASN A 212 1.89 20.72 -12.14
CA ASN A 212 3.23 21.31 -11.97
C ASN A 212 3.85 21.75 -13.32
N ARG A 213 3.18 21.52 -14.45
CA ARG A 213 3.66 21.83 -15.81
C ARG A 213 5.03 21.23 -16.11
N ASP A 214 5.33 20.06 -15.54
CA ASP A 214 6.59 19.34 -15.74
C ASP A 214 6.61 18.68 -17.12
N LYS A 215 7.27 19.31 -18.09
CA LYS A 215 7.30 18.88 -19.49
C LYS A 215 7.84 17.44 -19.66
N VAL A 216 8.90 17.10 -18.93
CA VAL A 216 9.54 15.77 -19.04
C VAL A 216 8.62 14.66 -18.49
N LYS A 217 8.03 14.91 -17.32
CA LYS A 217 7.06 13.97 -16.74
C LYS A 217 5.78 13.88 -17.58
N LEU A 218 5.31 14.98 -18.17
CA LEU A 218 4.14 15.00 -19.04
C LEU A 218 4.35 14.19 -20.31
N GLU A 219 5.50 14.28 -20.95
CA GLU A 219 5.78 13.52 -22.16
C GLU A 219 5.74 12.01 -21.88
N ARG A 220 6.33 11.58 -20.78
CA ARG A 220 6.25 10.19 -20.32
C ARG A 220 4.83 9.81 -19.90
N ALA A 221 4.10 10.70 -19.22
CA ALA A 221 2.75 10.46 -18.73
C ALA A 221 1.73 10.34 -19.86
N ARG A 222 1.93 11.00 -20.99
CA ARG A 222 1.09 10.84 -22.19
C ARG A 222 1.01 9.39 -22.67
N ILE A 223 2.07 8.61 -22.47
CA ILE A 223 2.12 7.20 -22.87
C ILE A 223 1.75 6.31 -21.68
N TYR A 224 2.40 6.50 -20.51
CA TYR A 224 2.35 5.57 -19.38
C TYR A 224 1.58 6.09 -18.16
N GLY A 225 1.03 7.29 -18.23
CA GLY A 225 0.33 7.93 -17.12
C GLY A 225 -1.15 7.56 -17.00
N TRP A 226 -1.55 6.38 -17.50
CA TRP A 226 -2.94 5.93 -17.53
C TRP A 226 -3.17 4.78 -16.55
N LYS A 227 -4.32 4.78 -15.88
CA LYS A 227 -4.72 3.67 -15.00
C LYS A 227 -5.13 2.46 -15.84
N ILE A 228 -4.74 1.27 -15.42
CA ILE A 228 -5.32 0.03 -15.95
C ILE A 228 -6.58 -0.24 -15.14
N SER A 229 -7.64 0.45 -15.50
CA SER A 229 -8.98 0.38 -14.89
C SER A 229 -9.99 -0.19 -15.86
N GLU A 230 -11.14 -0.61 -15.36
CA GLU A 230 -12.25 -1.04 -16.18
C GLU A 230 -12.68 0.05 -17.17
N ASN A 231 -12.81 1.31 -16.70
CA ASN A 231 -13.18 2.44 -17.54
C ASN A 231 -12.22 2.60 -18.73
N ASN A 232 -10.92 2.56 -18.46
CA ASN A 232 -9.93 2.68 -19.52
C ASN A 232 -9.93 1.47 -20.45
N LEU A 233 -10.09 0.24 -19.95
CA LEU A 233 -10.16 -0.96 -20.80
C LEU A 233 -11.49 -1.09 -21.54
N ALA A 234 -12.54 -0.43 -21.08
CA ALA A 234 -13.80 -0.32 -21.83
C ALA A 234 -13.64 0.51 -23.13
N THR A 235 -12.64 1.40 -23.19
CA THR A 235 -12.34 2.18 -24.42
C THR A 235 -11.55 1.41 -25.47
N LEU A 236 -11.27 0.11 -25.24
CA LEU A 236 -10.60 -0.72 -26.23
C LEU A 236 -11.47 -0.88 -27.48
N SER A 237 -10.89 -0.65 -28.65
CA SER A 237 -11.54 -0.85 -29.93
C SER A 237 -11.91 -2.32 -30.16
N GLU A 238 -12.82 -2.59 -31.10
CA GLU A 238 -13.21 -3.95 -31.48
C GLU A 238 -12.04 -4.79 -32.01
N SER A 239 -11.04 -4.13 -32.60
CA SER A 239 -9.83 -4.77 -33.12
C SER A 239 -8.84 -5.21 -32.05
N ALA A 240 -9.08 -4.84 -30.76
CA ALA A 240 -8.24 -5.30 -29.68
C ALA A 240 -8.41 -6.81 -29.44
N PRO A 241 -7.33 -7.53 -29.08
CA PRO A 241 -7.45 -8.94 -28.69
C PRO A 241 -8.47 -9.12 -27.57
N PRO A 242 -9.43 -10.07 -27.68
CA PRO A 242 -10.44 -10.30 -26.62
C PRO A 242 -9.84 -10.50 -25.23
N ALA A 243 -8.69 -11.15 -25.13
CA ALA A 243 -7.97 -11.36 -23.88
C ALA A 243 -7.51 -10.04 -23.22
N ALA A 244 -7.42 -8.93 -23.95
CA ALA A 244 -7.11 -7.63 -23.35
C ALA A 244 -8.20 -7.19 -22.37
N ARG A 245 -9.45 -7.55 -22.59
CA ARG A 245 -10.57 -7.25 -21.69
C ARG A 245 -10.53 -8.07 -20.39
N GLN A 246 -9.87 -9.23 -20.42
CA GLN A 246 -9.68 -10.08 -19.22
C GLN A 246 -8.62 -9.54 -18.26
N LEU A 247 -7.84 -8.53 -18.67
CA LEU A 247 -6.80 -7.94 -17.81
C LEU A 247 -7.37 -7.36 -16.52
N VAL A 248 -8.56 -6.74 -16.52
CA VAL A 248 -9.20 -6.22 -15.30
C VAL A 248 -9.51 -7.34 -14.32
N ARG A 249 -10.14 -8.43 -14.83
CA ARG A 249 -10.44 -9.63 -14.02
C ARG A 249 -9.17 -10.20 -13.41
N ARG A 250 -8.14 -10.36 -14.20
CA ARG A 250 -6.83 -10.86 -13.76
C ARG A 250 -6.21 -9.97 -12.69
N ILE A 251 -6.27 -8.64 -12.84
CA ILE A 251 -5.73 -7.68 -11.85
C ILE A 251 -6.53 -7.75 -10.54
N LEU A 252 -7.85 -7.84 -10.60
CA LEU A 252 -8.70 -8.05 -9.43
C LEU A 252 -8.28 -9.31 -8.66
N LEU A 253 -8.18 -10.45 -9.36
CA LEU A 253 -7.77 -11.72 -8.78
C LEU A 253 -6.38 -11.67 -8.18
N SER A 254 -5.40 -11.07 -8.89
CA SER A 254 -4.03 -10.94 -8.38
C SER A 254 -3.93 -10.08 -7.11
N THR A 255 -4.75 -9.05 -7.02
CA THR A 255 -4.80 -8.23 -5.80
C THR A 255 -5.34 -9.05 -4.63
N ARG A 256 -6.38 -9.85 -4.85
CA ARG A 256 -6.95 -10.74 -3.82
C ARG A 256 -5.99 -11.87 -3.44
N GLN A 257 -5.33 -12.48 -4.43
CA GLN A 257 -4.31 -13.50 -4.23
C GLN A 257 -3.20 -13.01 -3.30
N ARG A 258 -2.64 -11.84 -3.58
CA ARG A 258 -1.58 -11.24 -2.75
C ARG A 258 -2.06 -10.99 -1.33
N THR A 259 -3.23 -10.37 -1.17
CA THR A 259 -3.80 -10.09 0.14
C THR A 259 -4.03 -11.38 0.96
N LEU A 260 -4.55 -12.44 0.33
CA LEU A 260 -4.74 -13.73 1.00
C LEU A 260 -3.42 -14.38 1.40
N ALA A 261 -2.42 -14.35 0.53
CA ALA A 261 -1.09 -14.89 0.82
C ALA A 261 -0.45 -14.16 2.01
N ASP A 262 -0.55 -12.84 2.05
CA ASP A 262 -0.07 -12.01 3.16
C ASP A 262 -0.81 -12.36 4.47
N TRP A 263 -2.14 -12.49 4.45
CA TRP A 263 -2.95 -12.84 5.62
C TRP A 263 -2.64 -14.24 6.15
N ILE A 264 -2.47 -15.22 5.25
CA ILE A 264 -2.06 -16.58 5.64
C ILE A 264 -0.70 -16.52 6.33
N HIS A 265 0.29 -15.83 5.72
CA HIS A 265 1.63 -15.70 6.30
C HIS A 265 1.59 -15.08 7.70
N LEU A 266 0.83 -14.00 7.89
CA LEU A 266 0.71 -13.30 9.18
C LEU A 266 0.00 -14.14 10.26
N SER A 267 -0.80 -15.15 9.87
CA SER A 267 -1.55 -15.98 10.80
C SER A 267 -0.87 -17.30 11.17
N LEU A 268 0.32 -17.59 10.62
CA LEU A 268 0.98 -18.91 10.81
C LEU A 268 1.44 -19.18 12.25
N GLU A 269 1.70 -18.14 13.04
CA GLU A 269 2.28 -18.29 14.37
C GLU A 269 1.27 -18.84 15.39
N ASP A 270 0.06 -18.29 15.41
CA ASP A 270 -0.97 -18.60 16.42
C ASP A 270 -2.39 -18.74 15.87
N GLY A 271 -2.56 -18.71 14.56
CA GLY A 271 -3.86 -18.77 13.91
C GLY A 271 -4.65 -17.45 13.95
N LYS A 272 -3.99 -16.34 14.25
CA LYS A 272 -4.60 -15.02 14.33
C LYS A 272 -3.89 -14.00 13.48
N ILE A 273 -4.58 -12.92 13.19
CA ILE A 273 -4.01 -11.73 12.51
C ILE A 273 -3.97 -10.59 13.51
N HIS A 274 -2.77 -10.08 13.77
CA HIS A 274 -2.46 -9.00 14.70
C HIS A 274 -2.17 -7.71 13.92
N GLY A 275 -3.23 -6.97 13.55
CA GLY A 275 -3.08 -5.70 12.86
C GLY A 275 -2.59 -4.60 13.79
N ASN A 276 -1.76 -3.70 13.27
CA ASN A 276 -1.33 -2.50 13.98
C ASN A 276 -2.34 -1.36 13.79
N PHE A 277 -2.72 -0.71 14.88
CA PHE A 277 -3.69 0.38 14.89
C PHE A 277 -3.04 1.63 15.47
N ASN A 278 -3.13 2.75 14.75
CA ASN A 278 -2.64 4.05 15.21
C ASN A 278 -3.82 4.99 15.42
N GLY A 279 -4.02 5.51 16.62
CA GLY A 279 -5.11 6.41 16.97
C GLY A 279 -5.10 7.67 16.09
N ILE A 280 -4.00 8.43 16.12
CA ILE A 280 -3.77 9.55 15.20
C ILE A 280 -2.88 9.06 14.05
N GLY A 281 -3.51 8.54 13.00
CA GLY A 281 -2.82 7.89 11.89
C GLY A 281 -2.82 8.70 10.58
N THR A 282 -3.53 9.83 10.53
CA THR A 282 -3.63 10.71 9.36
C THR A 282 -3.65 12.19 9.77
N TRP A 283 -3.41 13.09 8.82
CA TRP A 283 -3.48 14.55 9.05
C TRP A 283 -4.88 15.03 9.48
N THR A 284 -5.92 14.26 9.19
CA THR A 284 -7.29 14.51 9.66
C THR A 284 -7.58 13.90 11.02
N HIS A 285 -6.58 13.41 11.73
CA HIS A 285 -6.65 12.71 13.01
C HIS A 285 -7.51 11.43 13.00
N ARG A 286 -7.73 10.82 11.83
CA ARG A 286 -8.36 9.50 11.75
C ARG A 286 -7.36 8.41 12.12
N MET A 287 -7.87 7.31 12.64
CA MET A 287 -7.10 6.10 12.85
C MET A 287 -6.55 5.56 11.52
N SER A 288 -5.35 5.00 11.54
CA SER A 288 -4.80 4.22 10.45
C SER A 288 -4.48 2.80 10.90
N HIS A 289 -4.42 1.89 9.92
CA HIS A 289 -4.18 0.47 10.13
C HIS A 289 -3.03 0.02 9.25
N THR A 290 -2.13 -0.79 9.79
CA THR A 290 -0.99 -1.36 9.05
C THR A 290 -0.77 -2.82 9.49
N GLU A 291 -0.15 -3.60 8.67
CA GLU A 291 0.38 -4.94 8.92
C GLU A 291 -0.60 -5.96 9.55
N PRO A 292 -1.72 -6.27 8.89
CA PRO A 292 -2.25 -5.74 7.66
C PRO A 292 -3.19 -4.53 7.88
N ASN A 293 -3.56 -3.84 6.79
CA ASN A 293 -4.58 -2.79 6.89
C ASN A 293 -5.97 -3.40 7.09
N MET A 294 -6.37 -3.59 8.35
CA MET A 294 -7.66 -4.18 8.74
C MET A 294 -8.86 -3.32 8.32
N GLY A 295 -8.68 -2.00 8.11
CA GLY A 295 -9.72 -1.11 7.61
C GLY A 295 -10.10 -1.36 6.15
N ASN A 296 -9.25 -2.06 5.39
CA ASN A 296 -9.43 -2.36 3.98
C ASN A 296 -9.89 -3.80 3.68
N VAL A 297 -10.38 -4.53 4.69
CA VAL A 297 -11.03 -5.83 4.47
C VAL A 297 -12.23 -5.64 3.55
N SER A 298 -12.24 -6.36 2.42
CA SER A 298 -13.22 -6.17 1.35
C SER A 298 -14.66 -6.23 1.83
N ALA A 299 -15.51 -5.34 1.30
CA ALA A 299 -16.94 -5.34 1.60
C ALA A 299 -17.65 -6.54 0.94
N ASN A 300 -18.80 -6.93 1.52
CA ASN A 300 -19.68 -7.96 0.99
C ASN A 300 -20.50 -7.48 -0.22
N LYS A 301 -20.42 -6.21 -0.56
CA LYS A 301 -21.12 -5.58 -1.65
C LYS A 301 -20.15 -4.73 -2.44
N SER A 302 -20.06 -4.93 -3.74
CA SER A 302 -19.23 -4.11 -4.63
C SER A 302 -20.10 -3.54 -5.74
N ILE A 303 -20.03 -2.22 -5.91
CA ILE A 303 -20.61 -1.47 -7.02
C ILE A 303 -19.53 -0.69 -7.76
N LYS A 304 -18.29 -1.13 -7.62
CA LYS A 304 -17.10 -0.41 -8.11
C LYS A 304 -16.92 -0.52 -9.61
N TYR A 305 -17.43 -1.60 -10.20
CA TYR A 305 -17.25 -1.90 -11.61
C TYR A 305 -18.52 -1.60 -12.40
N THR A 306 -18.39 -1.25 -13.67
CA THR A 306 -19.50 -1.08 -14.60
C THR A 306 -20.11 -2.44 -15.00
N SER A 307 -19.25 -3.46 -15.11
CA SER A 307 -19.66 -4.83 -15.42
C SER A 307 -20.30 -5.49 -14.20
N GLU A 308 -21.51 -6.05 -14.41
CA GLU A 308 -22.20 -6.85 -13.39
C GLU A 308 -21.40 -8.10 -13.00
N GLU A 309 -20.75 -8.76 -13.96
CA GLU A 309 -19.92 -9.94 -13.73
C GLU A 309 -18.74 -9.62 -12.80
N LEU A 310 -18.03 -8.51 -13.04
CA LEU A 310 -16.92 -8.09 -12.18
C LEU A 310 -17.39 -7.66 -10.80
N ASN A 311 -18.55 -7.00 -10.69
CA ASN A 311 -19.14 -6.67 -9.39
C ASN A 311 -19.57 -7.93 -8.62
N ALA A 312 -20.16 -8.90 -9.28
CA ALA A 312 -20.53 -10.18 -8.69
C ALA A 312 -19.29 -10.95 -8.19
N LEU A 313 -18.24 -11.02 -9.00
CA LEU A 313 -16.95 -11.63 -8.61
C LEU A 313 -16.33 -10.91 -7.42
N ALA A 314 -16.23 -9.58 -7.47
CA ALA A 314 -15.64 -8.78 -6.40
C ALA A 314 -16.43 -8.89 -5.09
N THR A 315 -17.78 -8.95 -5.16
CA THR A 315 -18.68 -9.18 -4.03
C THR A 315 -18.49 -10.56 -3.42
N SER A 316 -18.49 -11.60 -4.26
CA SER A 316 -18.28 -12.99 -3.83
C SER A 316 -16.93 -13.15 -3.13
N LEU A 317 -15.84 -12.71 -3.76
CA LEU A 317 -14.51 -12.76 -3.17
C LEU A 317 -14.42 -11.93 -1.90
N GLY A 318 -15.01 -10.73 -1.88
CA GLY A 318 -15.05 -9.86 -0.70
C GLY A 318 -15.74 -10.52 0.47
N GLY A 319 -16.90 -11.15 0.26
CA GLY A 319 -17.65 -11.88 1.27
C GLY A 319 -16.89 -13.10 1.81
N ARG A 320 -16.30 -13.90 0.91
CA ARG A 320 -15.48 -15.07 1.28
C ARG A 320 -14.25 -14.65 2.08
N MET A 321 -13.51 -13.60 1.65
CA MET A 321 -12.34 -13.11 2.36
C MET A 321 -12.69 -12.54 3.73
N ARG A 322 -13.80 -11.80 3.85
CA ARG A 322 -14.29 -11.29 5.14
C ARG A 322 -14.70 -12.43 6.07
N GLY A 323 -15.33 -13.47 5.56
CA GLY A 323 -15.73 -14.67 6.32
C GLY A 323 -14.58 -15.49 6.89
N LEU A 324 -13.32 -15.22 6.49
CA LEU A 324 -12.14 -15.85 7.06
C LEU A 324 -11.80 -15.33 8.46
N PHE A 325 -12.28 -14.13 8.81
CA PHE A 325 -12.13 -13.57 10.15
C PHE A 325 -13.26 -14.09 11.03
N LYS A 326 -12.91 -14.82 12.08
CA LYS A 326 -13.85 -15.51 12.97
C LYS A 326 -13.69 -15.04 14.41
N ALA A 327 -14.72 -15.24 15.20
CA ALA A 327 -14.58 -15.18 16.65
C ALA A 327 -13.74 -16.35 17.14
N SER A 328 -12.97 -16.16 18.20
CA SER A 328 -12.28 -17.25 18.89
C SER A 328 -13.31 -18.23 19.49
N PRO A 329 -12.94 -19.50 19.72
CA PRO A 329 -13.85 -20.48 20.32
C PRO A 329 -14.51 -19.95 21.60
N GLY A 330 -15.83 -20.10 21.69
CA GLY A 330 -16.63 -19.61 22.83
C GLY A 330 -16.93 -18.11 22.84
N MET A 331 -16.50 -17.37 21.82
CA MET A 331 -16.74 -15.93 21.67
C MET A 331 -17.63 -15.61 20.47
N VAL A 332 -18.16 -14.39 20.43
CA VAL A 332 -18.92 -13.85 19.30
C VAL A 332 -18.33 -12.53 18.87
N LEU A 333 -18.43 -12.23 17.56
CA LEU A 333 -18.09 -10.89 17.05
C LEU A 333 -19.27 -9.95 17.27
N VAL A 334 -19.05 -8.84 17.97
CA VAL A 334 -20.03 -7.76 18.12
C VAL A 334 -19.51 -6.56 17.32
N GLY A 335 -20.33 -6.12 16.37
CA GLY A 335 -20.01 -4.94 15.54
C GLY A 335 -20.97 -3.80 15.87
N THR A 336 -20.43 -2.60 16.06
CA THR A 336 -21.19 -1.36 16.18
C THR A 336 -20.64 -0.32 15.21
N ASP A 337 -21.53 0.43 14.57
CA ASP A 337 -21.16 1.53 13.69
C ASP A 337 -21.99 2.76 14.02
N ALA A 338 -21.35 3.93 14.04
CA ALA A 338 -22.04 5.19 14.30
C ALA A 338 -22.52 5.76 12.97
N GLU A 339 -23.81 5.58 12.69
CA GLU A 339 -24.41 6.06 11.46
C GLU A 339 -24.31 7.60 11.34
N GLY A 340 -23.75 8.06 10.21
CA GLY A 340 -23.65 9.48 9.89
C GLY A 340 -22.84 10.31 10.89
N ILE A 341 -21.83 9.73 11.57
CA ILE A 341 -21.06 10.41 12.64
C ILE A 341 -20.53 11.79 12.22
N GLN A 342 -20.08 11.93 10.97
CA GLN A 342 -19.54 13.21 10.45
C GLN A 342 -20.64 14.27 10.36
N LEU A 343 -21.84 13.92 9.89
CA LEU A 343 -22.97 14.83 9.83
C LEU A 343 -23.47 15.21 11.23
N ARG A 344 -23.44 14.28 12.18
CA ARG A 344 -23.80 14.54 13.58
C ARG A 344 -22.84 15.51 14.25
N ILE A 345 -21.53 15.33 14.04
CA ILE A 345 -20.52 16.28 14.53
C ILE A 345 -20.67 17.63 13.83
N PHE A 346 -20.93 17.65 12.52
CA PHE A 346 -21.16 18.89 11.78
C PHE A 346 -22.39 19.64 12.29
N ALA A 347 -23.51 18.95 12.51
CA ALA A 347 -24.71 19.53 13.10
C ALA A 347 -24.44 20.17 14.47
N HIS A 348 -23.62 19.52 15.31
CA HIS A 348 -23.21 20.08 16.60
C HIS A 348 -22.35 21.34 16.43
N LEU A 349 -21.44 21.36 15.45
CA LEU A 349 -20.55 22.51 15.22
C LEU A 349 -21.28 23.75 14.65
N ILE A 350 -22.31 23.56 13.82
CA ILE A 350 -23.10 24.67 13.27
C ILE A 350 -24.19 25.13 14.23
N ASP A 351 -24.45 24.38 15.30
CA ASP A 351 -25.47 24.67 16.34
C ASP A 351 -26.86 24.95 15.78
N ASP A 352 -27.28 24.15 14.75
CA ASP A 352 -28.63 24.23 14.16
C ASP A 352 -29.53 23.13 14.76
N PRO A 353 -30.47 23.48 15.63
CA PRO A 353 -31.38 22.52 16.26
C PRO A 353 -32.26 21.79 15.26
N THR A 354 -32.67 22.44 14.16
CA THR A 354 -33.55 21.85 13.15
C THR A 354 -32.82 20.78 12.38
N PHE A 355 -31.60 21.09 11.97
CA PHE A 355 -30.72 20.11 11.29
C PHE A 355 -30.37 18.94 12.22
N ALA A 356 -30.04 19.21 13.48
CA ALA A 356 -29.76 18.16 14.46
C ALA A 356 -30.97 17.24 14.67
N GLN A 357 -32.20 17.80 14.80
CA GLN A 357 -33.43 17.00 14.94
C GLN A 357 -33.70 16.14 13.69
N SER A 358 -33.52 16.68 12.49
CA SER A 358 -33.68 15.89 11.25
C SER A 358 -32.70 14.72 11.14
N LEU A 359 -31.47 14.88 11.62
CA LEU A 359 -30.48 13.79 11.66
C LEU A 359 -30.78 12.71 12.72
N ILE A 360 -31.46 13.07 13.80
CA ILE A 360 -31.82 12.14 14.88
C ILE A 360 -33.10 11.37 14.56
N HIS A 361 -34.09 12.05 14.03
CA HIS A 361 -35.45 11.55 13.87
C HIS A 361 -35.94 11.45 12.43
N GLY A 362 -35.22 12.05 11.46
CA GLY A 362 -35.55 11.99 10.03
C GLY A 362 -35.38 10.59 9.46
N LYS A 363 -36.17 10.26 8.45
CA LYS A 363 -36.02 9.03 7.67
C LYS A 363 -35.04 9.25 6.52
N LYS A 364 -34.37 8.22 6.08
CA LYS A 364 -33.45 8.27 4.91
C LYS A 364 -34.11 8.74 3.61
N GLU A 365 -35.41 8.64 3.54
CA GLU A 365 -36.25 9.01 2.38
C GLU A 365 -36.62 10.49 2.35
N ASP A 366 -36.40 11.22 3.45
CA ASP A 366 -36.81 12.62 3.58
C ASP A 366 -35.70 13.62 3.11
N GLY A 367 -34.62 13.14 2.47
CA GLY A 367 -33.57 13.98 1.90
C GLY A 367 -32.20 13.58 2.20
#